data_3772df9d9a12ee101c4a1cce3eb48c28
#
_entry.id   3772df9d9a12ee101c4a1cce3eb48c28
#
_cell.length_a   1.000
_cell.length_b   1.000
_cell.length_c   1.000
_cell.angle_alpha   90.00
_cell.angle_beta   90.00
_cell.angle_gamma   90.00
#
_symmetry.space_group_name_H-M   'P 1'
#
loop_
_entity.id
_entity.type
_entity.pdbx_description
1 polymer ?
#
loop_
_entity_poly.entity_id
_entity_poly.type
_entity_poly.pdbx_seq_one_letter_code
_entity_poly.pdbx_strand_id
1 'polypeptide(L)'
;GDFCDIIISCIEHPELKGIYNISGHEKVDYIDIIREIKTATRSRTPIVRIPYGIFYALLWTWALFDRNPPFTAQQLAALSAKDEFEVIDWPGIFGVRATPFRQAIDETFNDPRYGKIVLEF
;
A
#
# COMPACT_ATOMS: atom_id res chain seq x y z
N GLY A 1 -0.24 10.92 -8.90
CA GLY A 1 0.73 10.08 -9.60
C GLY A 1 0.07 9.22 -10.66
N ASP A 2 0.67 8.09 -10.91
CA ASP A 2 0.40 7.17 -12.03
C ASP A 2 -1.09 6.88 -12.27
N PHE A 3 -1.87 6.67 -11.21
CA PHE A 3 -3.32 6.39 -11.35
C PHE A 3 -4.09 7.60 -11.92
N CYS A 4 -3.71 8.81 -11.56
CA CYS A 4 -4.32 10.03 -12.12
C CYS A 4 -3.96 10.16 -13.61
N ASP A 5 -2.72 9.83 -13.96
CA ASP A 5 -2.23 9.90 -15.33
C ASP A 5 -2.93 8.84 -16.21
N ILE A 6 -3.21 7.65 -15.66
CA ILE A 6 -4.03 6.63 -16.31
C ILE A 6 -5.45 7.15 -16.57
N ILE A 7 -6.07 7.83 -15.58
CA ILE A 7 -7.41 8.41 -15.77
C ILE A 7 -7.40 9.46 -16.87
N ILE A 8 -6.39 10.32 -16.90
CA ILE A 8 -6.22 11.33 -17.95
C ILE A 8 -6.09 10.66 -19.31
N SER A 9 -5.23 9.64 -19.41
CA SER A 9 -5.07 8.86 -20.65
C SER A 9 -6.39 8.23 -21.12
N CYS A 10 -7.21 7.69 -20.21
CA CYS A 10 -8.52 7.15 -20.56
C CYS A 10 -9.50 8.22 -21.08
N ILE A 11 -9.38 9.46 -20.62
CA ILE A 11 -10.21 10.58 -21.10
C ILE A 11 -9.76 11.01 -22.50
N GLU A 12 -8.46 11.06 -22.73
CA GLU A 12 -7.85 11.46 -24.00
C GLU A 12 -8.01 10.38 -25.09
N HIS A 13 -8.10 9.11 -24.69
CA HIS A 13 -8.18 7.93 -25.55
C HIS A 13 -9.49 7.15 -25.33
N PRO A 14 -10.64 7.63 -25.83
CA PRO A 14 -11.94 6.98 -25.62
C PRO A 14 -12.07 5.60 -26.28
N GLU A 15 -11.10 5.19 -27.10
CA GLU A 15 -10.96 3.83 -27.62
C GLU A 15 -10.49 2.82 -26.57
N LEU A 16 -9.88 3.24 -25.47
CA LEU A 16 -9.46 2.39 -24.37
C LEU A 16 -10.68 2.01 -23.51
N LYS A 17 -11.44 1.02 -24.02
CA LYS A 17 -12.64 0.49 -23.35
C LYS A 17 -12.34 -0.86 -22.74
N GLY A 18 -12.73 -1.06 -21.47
CA GLY A 18 -12.57 -2.35 -20.82
C GLY A 18 -12.49 -2.25 -19.31
N ILE A 19 -12.25 -3.39 -18.69
CA ILE A 19 -11.96 -3.51 -17.26
C ILE A 19 -10.49 -3.93 -17.14
N TYR A 20 -9.70 -3.14 -16.47
CA TYR A 20 -8.26 -3.36 -16.31
C TYR A 20 -7.90 -3.50 -14.84
N ASN A 21 -7.20 -4.57 -14.49
CA ASN A 21 -6.61 -4.75 -13.16
C ASN A 21 -5.27 -4.04 -13.10
N ILE A 22 -5.25 -2.86 -12.47
CA ILE A 22 -4.04 -2.07 -12.34
C ILE A 22 -3.38 -2.42 -11.01
N SER A 23 -2.18 -2.97 -11.07
CA SER A 23 -1.37 -3.33 -9.91
C SER A 23 0.07 -2.84 -10.08
N GLY A 24 0.82 -2.79 -8.99
CA GLY A 24 2.25 -2.46 -9.04
C GLY A 24 3.04 -3.52 -9.81
N HIS A 25 4.03 -3.09 -10.59
CA HIS A 25 4.92 -4.00 -11.33
C HIS A 25 5.94 -4.70 -10.42
N GLU A 26 6.27 -4.07 -9.31
CA GLU A 26 7.26 -4.60 -8.37
C GLU A 26 6.56 -5.47 -7.32
N LYS A 27 7.02 -6.72 -7.17
CA LYS A 27 6.65 -7.55 -6.02
C LYS A 27 7.45 -7.07 -4.81
N VAL A 28 6.74 -6.47 -3.84
CA VAL A 28 7.36 -5.91 -2.64
C VAL A 28 6.79 -6.60 -1.42
N ASP A 29 7.66 -7.14 -0.57
CA ASP A 29 7.23 -7.70 0.71
C ASP A 29 6.73 -6.58 1.64
N TYR A 30 5.67 -6.86 2.40
CA TYR A 30 5.10 -5.90 3.35
C TYR A 30 6.13 -5.32 4.32
N ILE A 31 7.10 -6.12 4.75
CA ILE A 31 8.17 -5.66 5.63
C ILE A 31 9.09 -4.63 4.93
N ASP A 32 9.27 -4.74 3.63
CA ASP A 32 10.10 -3.79 2.88
C ASP A 32 9.36 -2.48 2.65
N ILE A 33 8.03 -2.52 2.49
CA ILE A 33 7.19 -1.31 2.50
C ILE A 33 7.40 -0.54 3.81
N ILE A 34 7.31 -1.22 4.96
CA ILE A 34 7.51 -0.58 6.28
C ILE A 34 8.93 -0.03 6.43
N ARG A 35 9.95 -0.73 5.92
CA ARG A 35 11.34 -0.26 5.96
C ARG A 35 11.55 0.98 5.11
N GLU A 36 10.99 1.03 3.91
CA GLU A 36 11.09 2.21 3.04
C GLU A 36 10.33 3.40 3.64
N ILE A 37 9.13 3.21 4.20
CA ILE A 37 8.42 4.26 4.92
C ILE A 37 9.25 4.77 6.11
N LYS A 38 9.83 3.88 6.91
CA LYS A 38 10.71 4.25 8.00
C LYS A 38 11.90 5.10 7.54
N THR A 39 12.48 4.74 6.40
CA THR A 39 13.60 5.47 5.80
C THR A 39 13.16 6.84 5.30
N ALA A 40 12.06 6.92 4.56
CA ALA A 40 11.51 8.16 4.02
C ALA A 40 11.12 9.14 5.14
N THR A 41 10.49 8.64 6.20
CA THR A 41 10.08 9.47 7.37
C THR A 41 11.21 9.73 8.36
N ARG A 42 12.41 9.16 8.15
CA ARG A 42 13.55 9.21 9.08
C ARG A 42 13.17 8.78 10.51
N SER A 43 12.21 7.87 10.62
CA SER A 43 11.70 7.39 11.91
C SER A 43 12.75 6.54 12.64
N ARG A 44 12.88 6.75 13.95
CA ARG A 44 13.75 5.95 14.83
C ARG A 44 13.02 4.76 15.46
N THR A 45 11.74 4.58 15.17
CA THR A 45 10.90 3.50 15.73
C THR A 45 11.48 2.14 15.37
N PRO A 46 11.72 1.22 16.32
CA PRO A 46 12.19 -0.12 16.00
C PRO A 46 11.09 -0.93 15.31
N ILE A 47 11.47 -1.72 14.30
CA ILE A 47 10.57 -2.69 13.68
C ILE A 47 10.72 -4.00 14.43
N VAL A 48 9.68 -4.41 15.16
CA VAL A 48 9.65 -5.65 15.93
C VAL A 48 8.78 -6.66 15.19
N ARG A 49 9.30 -7.86 14.97
CA ARG A 49 8.54 -8.97 14.41
C ARG A 49 7.79 -9.68 15.53
N ILE A 50 6.48 -9.65 15.48
CA ILE A 50 5.62 -10.38 16.42
C ILE A 50 5.18 -11.68 15.73
N PRO A 51 5.43 -12.88 16.29
CA PRO A 51 4.91 -14.11 15.74
C PRO A 51 3.37 -14.08 15.65
N TYR A 52 2.83 -14.58 14.54
CA TYR A 52 1.39 -14.54 14.25
C TYR A 52 0.54 -15.06 15.42
N GLY A 53 0.91 -16.21 16.01
CA GLY A 53 0.16 -16.81 17.12
C GLY A 53 0.09 -15.95 18.36
N ILE A 54 1.19 -15.23 18.68
CA ILE A 54 1.22 -14.31 19.83
C ILE A 54 0.33 -13.09 19.53
N PHE A 55 0.42 -12.55 18.34
CA PHE A 55 -0.40 -11.39 17.95
C PHE A 55 -1.88 -11.75 17.91
N TYR A 56 -2.23 -12.92 17.37
CA TYR A 56 -3.59 -13.43 17.36
C TYR A 56 -4.16 -13.59 18.77
N ALA A 57 -3.38 -14.17 19.70
CA ALA A 57 -3.79 -14.34 21.10
C ALA A 57 -3.99 -12.99 21.80
N LEU A 58 -3.14 -12.00 21.51
CA LEU A 58 -3.30 -10.63 22.03
C LEU A 58 -4.58 -9.97 21.51
N LEU A 59 -4.88 -10.11 20.23
CA LEU A 59 -6.12 -9.57 19.65
C LEU A 59 -7.36 -10.27 20.23
N TRP A 60 -7.30 -11.57 20.42
CA TRP A 60 -8.41 -12.33 21.00
C TRP A 60 -8.67 -11.92 22.46
N THR A 61 -7.62 -11.76 23.27
CA THR A 61 -7.74 -11.27 24.64
C THR A 61 -8.25 -9.83 24.70
N TRP A 62 -7.78 -8.96 23.80
CA TRP A 62 -8.28 -7.58 23.71
C TRP A 62 -9.77 -7.53 23.37
N ALA A 63 -10.22 -8.35 22.42
CA ALA A 63 -11.64 -8.44 22.02
C ALA A 63 -12.57 -8.88 23.17
N LEU A 64 -12.04 -9.50 24.24
CA LEU A 64 -12.82 -9.82 25.44
C LEU A 64 -13.10 -8.58 26.32
N PHE A 65 -12.22 -7.60 26.28
CA PHE A 65 -12.31 -6.40 27.12
C PHE A 65 -12.87 -5.19 26.37
N ASP A 66 -12.70 -5.16 25.06
CA ASP A 66 -13.13 -4.04 24.20
C ASP A 66 -14.02 -4.54 23.07
N ARG A 67 -15.24 -3.97 22.98
CA ARG A 67 -16.20 -4.30 21.91
C ARG A 67 -15.82 -3.72 20.54
N ASN A 68 -14.95 -2.72 20.51
CA ASN A 68 -14.46 -2.08 19.29
C ASN A 68 -12.93 -2.10 19.22
N PRO A 69 -12.29 -3.28 19.08
CA PRO A 69 -10.85 -3.34 19.00
C PRO A 69 -10.36 -2.61 17.73
N PRO A 70 -9.25 -1.87 17.81
CA PRO A 70 -8.70 -1.12 16.69
C PRO A 70 -8.29 -2.01 15.51
N PHE A 71 -8.10 -3.30 15.79
CA PHE A 71 -7.75 -4.32 14.80
C PHE A 71 -8.38 -5.66 15.17
N THR A 72 -8.98 -6.34 14.21
CA THR A 72 -9.65 -7.62 14.43
C THR A 72 -8.83 -8.81 13.95
N ALA A 73 -9.10 -10.01 14.50
CA ALA A 73 -8.47 -11.24 14.03
C ALA A 73 -8.79 -11.54 12.56
N GLN A 74 -9.97 -11.12 12.07
CA GLN A 74 -10.35 -11.27 10.66
C GLN A 74 -9.51 -10.36 9.76
N GLN A 75 -9.25 -9.13 10.17
CA GLN A 75 -8.35 -8.21 9.45
C GLN A 75 -6.91 -8.75 9.41
N LEU A 76 -6.43 -9.35 10.51
CA LEU A 76 -5.14 -10.01 10.53
C LEU A 76 -5.07 -11.18 9.55
N ALA A 77 -6.11 -12.01 9.50
CA ALA A 77 -6.19 -13.11 8.54
C ALA A 77 -6.20 -12.61 7.09
N ALA A 78 -6.94 -11.55 6.79
CA ALA A 78 -6.97 -10.92 5.47
C ALA A 78 -5.59 -10.37 5.07
N LEU A 79 -4.89 -9.69 5.99
CA LEU A 79 -3.52 -9.19 5.72
C LEU A 79 -2.49 -10.31 5.52
N SER A 80 -2.77 -11.50 6.06
CA SER A 80 -1.89 -12.66 5.91
C SER A 80 -2.19 -13.48 4.65
N ALA A 81 -3.31 -13.21 3.98
CA ALA A 81 -3.65 -13.82 2.71
C ALA A 81 -2.66 -13.35 1.63
N LYS A 82 -2.23 -14.30 0.81
CA LYS A 82 -1.41 -13.95 -0.36
C LYS A 82 -2.33 -13.54 -1.49
N ASP A 83 -2.51 -12.26 -1.68
CA ASP A 83 -3.22 -11.72 -2.83
C ASP A 83 -2.21 -11.52 -3.96
N GLU A 84 -2.11 -12.50 -4.86
CA GLU A 84 -1.35 -12.37 -6.09
C GLU A 84 -2.31 -12.01 -7.22
N PHE A 85 -2.18 -10.81 -7.75
CA PHE A 85 -2.92 -10.37 -8.93
C PHE A 85 -2.08 -10.51 -10.19
N GLU A 86 -2.73 -10.80 -11.31
CA GLU A 86 -2.09 -10.77 -12.61
C GLU A 86 -1.66 -9.33 -12.92
N VAL A 87 -0.37 -9.16 -13.20
CA VAL A 87 0.19 -7.85 -13.56
C VAL A 87 0.09 -7.68 -15.06
N ILE A 88 -0.73 -6.73 -15.50
CA ILE A 88 -0.84 -6.34 -16.91
C ILE A 88 0.17 -5.23 -17.24
N ASP A 89 0.56 -5.12 -18.50
CA ASP A 89 1.42 -4.01 -18.98
C ASP A 89 0.61 -2.71 -19.15
N TRP A 90 0.08 -2.21 -18.03
CA TRP A 90 -0.67 -0.95 -18.02
C TRP A 90 0.16 0.27 -18.46
N PRO A 91 1.50 0.37 -18.22
CA PRO A 91 2.28 1.46 -18.76
C PRO A 91 2.26 1.52 -20.27
N GLY A 92 2.38 0.35 -20.94
CA GLY A 92 2.27 0.26 -22.38
C GLY A 92 0.86 0.55 -22.89
N ILE A 93 -0.18 0.02 -22.20
CA ILE A 93 -1.59 0.21 -22.59
C ILE A 93 -2.01 1.68 -22.50
N PHE A 94 -1.66 2.38 -21.42
CA PHE A 94 -2.10 3.75 -21.18
C PHE A 94 -1.05 4.82 -21.54
N GLY A 95 0.15 4.42 -21.99
CA GLY A 95 1.25 5.34 -22.30
C GLY A 95 1.77 6.10 -21.08
N VAL A 96 1.60 5.55 -19.87
CA VAL A 96 1.95 6.17 -18.60
C VAL A 96 3.23 5.54 -18.04
N ARG A 97 4.12 6.36 -17.49
CA ARG A 97 5.33 5.87 -16.85
C ARG A 97 5.00 5.32 -15.47
N ALA A 98 5.38 4.06 -15.20
CA ALA A 98 5.32 3.49 -13.87
C ALA A 98 6.37 4.13 -12.95
N THR A 99 5.91 4.69 -11.83
CA THR A 99 6.81 5.25 -10.81
C THR A 99 7.43 4.11 -10.01
N PRO A 100 8.77 4.03 -9.88
CA PRO A 100 9.43 3.02 -9.04
C PRO A 100 8.96 3.10 -7.59
N PHE A 101 8.80 1.95 -6.92
CA PHE A 101 8.26 1.86 -5.57
C PHE A 101 8.92 2.81 -4.56
N ARG A 102 10.26 2.86 -4.53
CA ARG A 102 11.00 3.74 -3.62
C ARG A 102 10.74 5.22 -3.88
N GLN A 103 10.67 5.60 -5.16
CA GLN A 103 10.36 6.97 -5.55
C GLN A 103 8.94 7.33 -5.11
N ALA A 104 7.97 6.43 -5.30
CA ALA A 104 6.57 6.65 -4.90
C ALA A 104 6.46 6.86 -3.38
N ILE A 105 7.19 6.09 -2.56
CA ILE A 105 7.23 6.27 -1.11
C ILE A 105 7.86 7.61 -0.74
N ASP A 106 9.00 7.96 -1.35
CA ASP A 106 9.67 9.24 -1.07
C ASP A 106 8.78 10.44 -1.43
N GLU A 107 8.15 10.42 -2.60
CA GLU A 107 7.19 11.45 -3.02
C GLU A 107 6.01 11.56 -2.05
N THR A 108 5.48 10.44 -1.57
CA THR A 108 4.33 10.42 -0.66
C THR A 108 4.65 11.14 0.66
N PHE A 109 5.84 10.94 1.22
CA PHE A 109 6.19 11.45 2.54
C PHE A 109 7.00 12.75 2.53
N ASN A 110 7.76 13.02 1.47
CA ASN A 110 8.71 14.13 1.40
C ASN A 110 8.33 15.21 0.39
N ASP A 111 7.40 14.95 -0.57
CA ASP A 111 6.92 16.00 -1.47
C ASP A 111 6.07 17.02 -0.68
N PRO A 112 6.33 18.32 -0.77
CA PRO A 112 5.57 19.35 -0.07
C PRO A 112 4.06 19.36 -0.36
N ARG A 113 3.65 18.78 -1.50
CA ARG A 113 2.22 18.67 -1.89
C ARG A 113 1.50 17.56 -1.17
N TYR A 114 2.20 16.45 -0.84
CA TYR A 114 1.59 15.25 -0.27
C TYR A 114 1.97 15.03 1.20
N GLY A 115 3.19 15.35 1.59
CA GLY A 115 3.70 15.09 2.93
C GLY A 115 2.95 15.80 4.06
N LYS A 116 2.29 16.93 3.79
CA LYS A 116 1.45 17.64 4.77
C LYS A 116 0.15 16.90 5.10
N ILE A 117 -0.38 16.13 4.14
CA ILE A 117 -1.67 15.43 4.30
C ILE A 117 -1.50 14.18 5.16
N VAL A 118 -0.34 13.54 5.12
CA VAL A 118 -0.05 12.28 5.83
C VAL A 118 0.26 12.50 7.32
N LEU A 119 0.65 13.70 7.72
CA LEU A 119 1.12 14.01 9.08
C LEU A 119 0.04 14.61 10.00
N GLU A 120 -1.20 14.72 9.55
CA GLU A 120 -2.32 15.25 10.36
C GLU A 120 -3.10 14.16 11.13
N PHE A 121 -2.43 13.05 11.50
CA PHE A 121 -3.01 12.00 12.37
C PHE A 121 -2.44 12.06 13.77
#